data_6093e2ff288841a37775e167ac3745cf
#
_entry.id   6093e2ff288841a37775e167ac3745cf
#
_cell.length_a   1.000
_cell.length_b   1.000
_cell.length_c   1.000
_cell.angle_alpha   90.00
_cell.angle_beta   90.00
_cell.angle_gamma   90.00
#
_symmetry.space_group_name_H-M   'P 1'
#
loop_
_entity.id
_entity.type
_entity.pdbx_description
1 polymer ?
#
loop_
_entity_poly.entity_id
_entity_poly.type
_entity_poly.pdbx_seq_one_letter_code
_entity_poly.pdbx_strand_id
1 'polypeptide(L)' 'MTQTQETGHITGTKDKDYNIIWFTEQCLSNVLRLEIYVQDAKREGDSELADFFRRAQETSRKGAEQGKALLAERLKS' A
#
# COMPACT_ATOMS: atom_id res chain seq x y z
N MET A 1 -4.03 -7.99 14.42
CA MET A 1 -3.29 -8.42 15.59
C MET A 1 -2.61 -7.24 16.25
N THR A 2 -2.69 -7.17 17.55
CA THR A 2 -2.10 -6.07 18.30
C THR A 2 -0.71 -6.44 18.78
N GLN A 3 0.25 -5.59 18.51
CA GLN A 3 1.61 -5.77 19.01
C GLN A 3 1.73 -5.09 20.36
N THR A 4 2.12 -5.84 21.40
CA THR A 4 2.17 -5.34 22.76
C THR A 4 3.56 -4.91 23.19
N GLN A 5 4.60 -5.25 22.42
CA GLN A 5 5.97 -4.92 22.74
C GLN A 5 6.67 -4.33 21.54
N GLU A 6 7.48 -3.33 21.80
CA GLU A 6 8.32 -2.73 20.76
C GLU A 6 9.40 -3.72 20.33
N THR A 7 9.59 -3.92 19.03
CA THR A 7 10.61 -4.82 18.51
C THR A 7 11.71 -4.07 17.76
N GLY A 8 11.76 -2.74 17.91
CA GLY A 8 12.77 -1.93 17.22
C GLY A 8 14.19 -2.32 17.52
N HIS A 9 14.45 -2.87 18.72
CA HIS A 9 15.79 -3.31 19.10
C HIS A 9 16.23 -4.54 18.29
N ILE A 10 15.30 -5.29 17.74
CA ILE A 10 15.60 -6.44 16.89
C ILE A 10 15.80 -6.01 15.44
N THR A 11 14.91 -5.18 14.94
CA THR A 11 14.89 -4.80 13.52
C THR A 11 15.80 -3.61 13.21
N GLY A 12 16.18 -2.83 14.23
CA GLY A 12 16.88 -1.58 14.02
C GLY A 12 15.96 -0.43 13.60
N THR A 13 14.65 -0.67 13.60
CA THR A 13 13.66 0.33 13.18
C THR A 13 12.48 0.25 14.14
N LYS A 14 12.06 1.40 14.67
CA LYS A 14 10.91 1.41 15.58
C LYS A 14 9.67 0.86 14.87
N ASP A 15 8.85 0.17 15.62
CA ASP A 15 7.66 -0.49 15.06
C ASP A 15 6.76 0.48 14.30
N LYS A 16 6.56 1.70 14.80
CA LYS A 16 5.70 2.66 14.12
C LYS A 16 6.22 3.03 12.74
N ASP A 17 7.53 3.13 12.60
CA ASP A 17 8.14 3.45 11.31
C ASP A 17 8.17 2.22 10.40
N TYR A 18 8.42 1.06 10.98
CA TYR A 18 8.35 -0.21 10.26
C TYR A 18 6.94 -0.41 9.68
N ASN A 19 5.92 -0.06 10.46
CA ASN A 19 4.54 -0.19 10.00
C ASN A 19 4.25 0.68 8.78
N ILE A 20 4.81 1.89 8.74
CA ILE A 20 4.63 2.77 7.57
C ILE A 20 5.33 2.21 6.35
N ILE A 21 6.52 1.62 6.55
CA ILE A 21 7.24 0.98 5.45
C ILE A 21 6.38 -0.14 4.86
N TRP A 22 5.85 -1.00 5.72
CA TRP A 22 5.05 -2.12 5.26
C TRP A 22 3.74 -1.65 4.62
N PHE A 23 3.07 -0.69 5.24
CA PHE A 23 1.83 -0.14 4.67
C PHE A 23 2.08 0.40 3.26
N THR A 24 3.15 1.16 3.09
CA THR A 24 3.48 1.74 1.79
C THR A 24 3.73 0.63 0.76
N GLU A 25 4.47 -0.39 1.16
CA GLU A 25 4.73 -1.53 0.28
C GLU A 25 3.43 -2.23 -0.11
N GLN A 26 2.52 -2.44 0.86
CA GLN A 26 1.25 -3.08 0.58
C GLN A 26 0.39 -2.27 -0.38
N CYS A 27 0.41 -0.95 -0.25
CA CYS A 27 -0.30 -0.08 -1.17
C CYS A 27 0.25 -0.22 -2.59
N LEU A 28 1.56 -0.23 -2.74
CA LEU A 28 2.19 -0.39 -4.06
C LEU A 28 1.91 -1.77 -4.64
N SER A 29 1.99 -2.80 -3.82
CA SER A 29 1.68 -4.16 -4.26
C SER A 29 0.23 -4.26 -4.70
N ASN A 30 -0.67 -3.57 -3.99
CA ASN A 30 -2.08 -3.58 -4.34
C ASN A 30 -2.35 -2.89 -5.67
N VAL A 31 -1.60 -1.83 -5.98
CA VAL A 31 -1.70 -1.17 -7.29
C VAL A 31 -1.39 -2.17 -8.40
N LEU A 32 -0.34 -2.96 -8.22
CA LEU A 32 0.03 -3.98 -9.22
C LEU A 32 -1.03 -5.06 -9.35
N ARG A 33 -1.54 -5.54 -8.24
CA ARG A 33 -2.57 -6.59 -8.23
C ARG A 33 -3.85 -6.08 -8.89
N LEU A 34 -4.26 -4.86 -8.58
CA LEU A 34 -5.48 -4.29 -9.13
C LEU A 34 -5.39 -4.05 -10.63
N GLU A 35 -4.18 -3.80 -11.15
CA GLU A 35 -4.03 -3.67 -12.59
C GLU A 35 -4.41 -4.98 -13.29
N ILE A 36 -4.03 -6.10 -12.72
CA ILE A 36 -4.39 -7.40 -13.26
C ILE A 36 -5.91 -7.59 -13.23
N TYR A 37 -6.53 -7.20 -12.11
CA TYR A 37 -7.99 -7.32 -11.95
C TYR A 37 -8.73 -6.47 -12.97
N VAL A 38 -8.23 -5.25 -13.24
CA VAL A 38 -8.81 -4.38 -14.25
C VAL A 38 -8.76 -5.05 -15.62
N GLN A 39 -7.60 -5.62 -15.97
CA GLN A 39 -7.43 -6.25 -17.28
C GLN A 39 -8.33 -7.48 -17.40
N ASP A 40 -8.46 -8.27 -16.34
CA ASP A 40 -9.35 -9.44 -16.35
C ASP A 40 -10.81 -9.02 -16.59
N ALA A 41 -11.25 -7.97 -15.90
CA ALA A 41 -12.62 -7.48 -16.06
C ALA A 41 -12.86 -6.95 -17.47
N LYS A 42 -11.89 -6.23 -18.01
CA LYS A 42 -11.98 -5.72 -19.39
C LYS A 42 -12.08 -6.86 -20.40
N ARG A 43 -11.28 -7.89 -20.19
CA ARG A 43 -11.28 -9.04 -21.11
C ARG A 43 -12.64 -9.71 -21.14
N GLU A 44 -13.35 -9.72 -20.02
CA GLU A 44 -14.68 -10.31 -19.94
C GLU A 44 -15.79 -9.33 -20.33
N GLY A 45 -15.44 -8.12 -20.73
CA GLY A 45 -16.43 -7.13 -21.12
C GLY A 45 -17.19 -6.51 -19.96
N ASP A 46 -16.65 -6.62 -18.75
CA ASP A 46 -17.32 -6.13 -17.54
C ASP A 46 -16.76 -4.74 -17.17
N SER A 47 -17.32 -3.72 -17.82
CA SER A 47 -16.82 -2.36 -17.64
C SER A 47 -17.11 -1.81 -16.25
N GLU A 48 -18.22 -2.20 -15.65
CA GLU A 48 -18.55 -1.73 -14.30
C GLU A 48 -17.52 -2.24 -13.30
N LEU A 49 -17.16 -3.50 -13.39
CA LEU A 49 -16.17 -4.08 -12.50
C LEU A 49 -14.78 -3.50 -12.75
N ALA A 50 -14.43 -3.30 -14.03
CA ALA A 50 -13.14 -2.67 -14.37
C ALA A 50 -13.03 -1.28 -13.75
N ASP A 51 -14.10 -0.49 -13.83
CA ASP A 51 -14.11 0.86 -13.24
C ASP A 51 -13.98 0.81 -11.72
N PHE A 52 -14.64 -0.14 -11.08
CA PHE A 52 -14.53 -0.32 -9.64
C PHE A 52 -13.08 -0.59 -9.23
N PHE A 53 -12.43 -1.53 -9.91
CA PHE A 53 -11.03 -1.84 -9.60
C PHE A 53 -10.10 -0.68 -9.90
N ARG A 54 -10.41 0.10 -10.93
CA ARG A 54 -9.57 1.27 -11.25
C ARG A 54 -9.66 2.32 -10.18
N ARG A 55 -10.85 2.54 -9.60
CA ARG A 55 -10.99 3.46 -8.49
C ARG A 55 -10.25 2.97 -7.25
N ALA A 56 -10.33 1.67 -6.98
CA ALA A 56 -9.59 1.08 -5.86
C ALA A 56 -8.07 1.22 -6.07
N GLN A 57 -7.62 1.04 -7.30
CA GLN A 57 -6.22 1.20 -7.64
C GLN A 57 -5.74 2.62 -7.37
N GLU A 58 -6.55 3.60 -7.74
CA GLU A 58 -6.18 5.00 -7.50
C GLU A 58 -6.11 5.31 -6.02
N THR A 59 -7.02 4.78 -5.23
CA THR A 59 -6.99 4.93 -3.77
C THR A 59 -5.71 4.35 -3.19
N SER A 60 -5.30 3.17 -3.66
CA SER A 60 -4.05 2.55 -3.20
C SER A 60 -2.84 3.37 -3.61
N ARG A 61 -2.85 3.95 -4.80
CA ARG A 61 -1.75 4.79 -5.26
C ARG A 61 -1.60 6.02 -4.37
N LYS A 62 -2.73 6.64 -4.01
CA LYS A 62 -2.70 7.79 -3.10
C LYS A 62 -2.17 7.42 -1.73
N GLY A 63 -2.56 6.25 -1.23
CA GLY A 63 -2.02 5.76 0.04
C GLY A 63 -0.51 5.59 -0.03
N ALA A 64 -0.01 5.04 -1.13
CA ALA A 64 1.43 4.86 -1.32
C ALA A 64 2.16 6.21 -1.36
N GLU A 65 1.58 7.20 -2.04
CA GLU A 65 2.22 8.52 -2.11
C GLU A 65 2.30 9.17 -0.74
N GLN A 66 1.22 9.08 0.05
CA GLN A 66 1.21 9.63 1.40
C GLN A 66 2.19 8.89 2.30
N GLY A 67 2.25 7.57 2.17
CA GLY A 67 3.20 6.77 2.95
C GLY A 67 4.64 7.13 2.64
N LYS A 68 4.96 7.31 1.35
CA LYS A 68 6.31 7.70 0.95
C LYS A 68 6.69 9.06 1.52
N ALA A 69 5.74 10.01 1.51
CA ALA A 69 6.01 11.34 2.03
C ALA A 69 6.31 11.31 3.53
N LEU A 70 5.51 10.54 4.28
CA LEU A 70 5.75 10.39 5.71
C LEU A 70 7.08 9.70 6.00
N LEU A 71 7.39 8.65 5.22
CA LEU A 71 8.65 7.95 5.38
C LEU A 71 9.85 8.87 5.14
N ALA A 72 9.77 9.69 4.11
CA ALA A 72 10.86 10.63 3.80
C ALA A 72 11.16 11.53 4.98
N GLU A 73 10.12 12.00 5.66
CA GLU A 73 10.30 12.86 6.83
C GLU A 73 10.90 12.09 8.01
N ARG A 74 10.38 10.90 8.28
CA ARG A 74 10.79 10.15 9.47
C ARG A 74 12.18 9.53 9.32
N LEU A 75 12.58 9.19 8.12
CA LEU A 75 13.90 8.57 7.89
C LEU A 75 15.02 9.60 7.82
N LYS A 76 14.69 10.88 7.77
CA LYS A 76 15.69 11.93 7.77
C LYS A 76 16.39 12.10 9.10
N SER A 77 15.70 11.83 10.21
CA SER A 77 16.24 12.11 11.55
C SER A 77 17.06 10.97 12.15
#